data_cc4ff7d73c6cef0042c1994ed21fbfdb
#
_entry.id   cc4ff7d73c6cef0042c1994ed21fbfdb
#
_cell.length_a   1.000
_cell.length_b   1.000
_cell.length_c   1.000
_cell.angle_alpha   90.00
_cell.angle_beta   90.00
_cell.angle_gamma   90.00
#
_symmetry.space_group_name_H-M   'P 1'
#
loop_
_entity.id
_entity.type
_entity.pdbx_description
1 polymer ?
#
loop_
_entity_poly.entity_id
_entity_poly.type
_entity_poly.pdbx_seq_one_letter_code
_entity_poly.pdbx_strand_id
1 'polypeptide(L)'
;MILADNDKPGIDVANTILNDIQGIAKSAKIIVPMPDVPKADITDYFEAGHSKAEFEQMVNVVTENRKKCHTEPQTDLEKPLEEILKDLQAEEYETSDKGFGALFAEVFKDKHRYNPSRKDFMLYDGKRWIDDTEGLSARASAKDLSDSLIRYAVTVDKDGRYLKSVSTLCSLRNRNNMLQDSRDVYFFTNEDLDKEDYLLNLQNGTLDLSENEPRFIKHSPDMLLSKICNAEYQPTETCKEWEKFLLEIMQGDKAKIEYLQKIAGLSLTGNTEQETCFILYGSTTRNGKSTFCETLIHLLGDYALTMKPETLAVKQNLDSRQASGDVARLAGCRFVNASEPPKRMLFDTALLKSLLGRDSITARHLHQREFSFIPKFKLVINTNYLPTITDDTVFSSGRINVVSFDRHFEPHEQDKHLKDKLRSKKEMSGILNWCIEGLRLYRQQGLQPPEAVTKATDAYRTDSDKIGNFFNECMTKTGKNSKAKDVYDIYAKWCEDNGYGVENKGNFFSELKTKGLFATSGTVDGKTVKNIIKGYTAEEEFMELDEKNPVPFT
;
A
#
# COMPACT_ATOMS: atom_id res chain seq x y z
N MET A 1 30.02 20.95 -9.21
CA MET A 1 29.97 22.05 -8.23
C MET A 1 29.17 23.18 -8.84
N ILE A 2 28.21 23.74 -8.14
CA ILE A 2 27.41 24.91 -8.53
C ILE A 2 27.72 25.98 -7.49
N LEU A 3 28.22 27.13 -7.93
CA LEU A 3 28.42 28.29 -7.07
C LEU A 3 27.17 29.16 -7.10
N ALA A 4 26.67 29.54 -5.95
CA ALA A 4 25.48 30.37 -5.84
C ALA A 4 25.80 31.65 -5.09
N ASP A 5 25.24 32.77 -5.56
CA ASP A 5 25.25 34.03 -4.82
C ASP A 5 24.39 33.88 -3.55
N ASN A 6 24.78 34.59 -2.50
CA ASN A 6 24.08 34.53 -1.22
C ASN A 6 22.83 35.44 -1.24
N ASP A 7 21.95 35.20 -2.20
CA ASP A 7 20.61 35.80 -2.25
C ASP A 7 19.56 34.79 -2.73
N LYS A 8 18.28 35.13 -2.57
CA LYS A 8 17.20 34.23 -2.93
C LYS A 8 17.21 33.87 -4.42
N PRO A 9 17.35 34.79 -5.39
CA PRO A 9 17.44 34.48 -6.81
C PRO A 9 18.61 33.56 -7.15
N GLY A 10 19.80 33.80 -6.61
CA GLY A 10 21.02 33.01 -6.85
C GLY A 10 20.85 31.56 -6.34
N ILE A 11 20.29 31.38 -5.15
CA ILE A 11 19.99 30.07 -4.56
C ILE A 11 18.91 29.33 -5.37
N ASP A 12 17.86 30.02 -5.82
CA ASP A 12 16.79 29.43 -6.62
C ASP A 12 17.31 28.96 -8.01
N VAL A 13 18.19 29.72 -8.65
CA VAL A 13 18.86 29.33 -9.90
C VAL A 13 19.77 28.13 -9.66
N ALA A 14 20.55 28.11 -8.60
CA ALA A 14 21.44 27.00 -8.27
C ALA A 14 20.67 25.70 -7.98
N ASN A 15 19.53 25.79 -7.32
CA ASN A 15 18.65 24.65 -7.10
C ASN A 15 18.02 24.14 -8.41
N THR A 16 17.65 25.04 -9.33
CA THR A 16 17.15 24.67 -10.66
C THR A 16 18.22 23.90 -11.44
N ILE A 17 19.45 24.44 -11.50
CA ILE A 17 20.58 23.76 -12.16
C ILE A 17 20.85 22.39 -11.49
N LEU A 18 20.79 22.32 -10.15
CA LEU A 18 20.99 21.06 -9.43
C LEU A 18 19.97 20.00 -9.84
N ASN A 19 18.70 20.38 -9.99
CA ASN A 19 17.63 19.49 -10.43
C ASN A 19 17.81 19.07 -11.89
N ASP A 20 18.19 19.99 -12.78
CA ASP A 20 18.37 19.71 -14.21
C ASP A 20 19.53 18.74 -14.51
N ILE A 21 20.57 18.76 -13.66
CA ILE A 21 21.72 17.85 -13.80
C ILE A 21 21.59 16.58 -12.96
N GLN A 22 20.50 16.43 -12.20
CA GLN A 22 20.20 15.23 -11.43
C GLN A 22 19.97 14.05 -12.38
N GLY A 23 20.85 13.06 -12.35
CA GLY A 23 20.85 11.92 -13.28
C GLY A 23 21.88 12.04 -14.42
N ILE A 24 22.47 13.21 -14.67
CA ILE A 24 23.53 13.41 -15.69
C ILE A 24 24.91 13.46 -15.02
N ALA A 25 25.02 14.12 -13.88
CA ALA A 25 26.28 14.26 -13.15
C ALA A 25 26.39 13.21 -12.04
N LYS A 26 27.58 12.59 -11.89
CA LYS A 26 27.87 11.64 -10.79
C LYS A 26 27.63 12.26 -9.40
N SER A 27 27.84 13.55 -9.26
CA SER A 27 27.50 14.33 -8.07
C SER A 27 27.44 15.81 -8.43
N ALA A 28 26.51 16.54 -7.82
CA ALA A 28 26.41 17.99 -7.94
C ALA A 28 26.20 18.60 -6.55
N LYS A 29 26.74 19.79 -6.33
CA LYS A 29 26.67 20.48 -5.05
C LYS A 29 26.62 21.98 -5.24
N ILE A 30 25.76 22.63 -4.44
CA ILE A 30 25.68 24.08 -4.33
C ILE A 30 26.65 24.52 -3.22
N ILE A 31 27.47 25.51 -3.51
CA ILE A 31 28.37 26.19 -2.56
C ILE A 31 28.03 27.67 -2.57
N VAL A 32 27.75 28.23 -1.41
CA VAL A 32 27.63 29.67 -1.18
C VAL A 32 28.94 30.13 -0.54
N PRO A 33 29.81 30.87 -1.25
CA PRO A 33 31.15 31.16 -0.75
C PRO A 33 31.19 32.00 0.53
N MET A 34 30.22 32.89 0.72
CA MET A 34 30.10 33.77 1.90
C MET A 34 28.67 33.71 2.46
N PRO A 35 28.28 32.63 3.18
CA PRO A 35 26.90 32.46 3.63
C PRO A 35 26.44 33.52 4.65
N ASP A 36 27.35 34.15 5.33
CA ASP A 36 27.07 35.18 6.34
C ASP A 36 26.97 36.62 5.76
N VAL A 37 27.28 36.80 4.46
CA VAL A 37 27.25 38.11 3.79
C VAL A 37 26.14 38.10 2.72
N PRO A 38 25.02 38.82 2.93
CA PRO A 38 23.93 38.86 1.96
C PRO A 38 24.36 39.38 0.59
N LYS A 39 23.94 38.71 -0.49
CA LYS A 39 24.24 39.03 -1.90
C LYS A 39 25.71 38.89 -2.33
N ALA A 40 26.56 38.33 -1.48
CA ALA A 40 27.94 38.07 -1.85
C ALA A 40 28.05 36.93 -2.86
N ASP A 41 28.96 37.07 -3.80
CA ASP A 41 29.32 36.05 -4.79
C ASP A 41 30.77 35.54 -4.60
N ILE A 42 31.26 34.76 -5.55
CA ILE A 42 32.64 34.23 -5.52
C ILE A 42 33.68 35.33 -5.72
N THR A 43 33.33 36.45 -6.38
CA THR A 43 34.22 37.58 -6.59
C THR A 43 34.43 38.29 -5.27
N ASP A 44 33.38 38.58 -4.53
CA ASP A 44 33.43 39.18 -3.19
C ASP A 44 34.27 38.34 -2.23
N TYR A 45 34.22 37.00 -2.33
CA TYR A 45 35.04 36.11 -1.52
C TYR A 45 36.54 36.34 -1.73
N PHE A 46 36.96 36.44 -3.00
CA PHE A 46 38.37 36.70 -3.30
C PHE A 46 38.79 38.17 -3.03
N GLU A 47 37.89 39.13 -3.24
CA GLU A 47 38.13 40.54 -2.91
C GLU A 47 38.24 40.79 -1.40
N ALA A 48 37.58 39.97 -0.59
CA ALA A 48 37.73 39.95 0.87
C ALA A 48 39.09 39.41 1.35
N GLY A 49 39.96 38.99 0.42
CA GLY A 49 41.33 38.57 0.71
C GLY A 49 41.50 37.05 0.93
N HIS A 50 40.47 36.26 0.70
CA HIS A 50 40.57 34.80 0.79
C HIS A 50 41.39 34.23 -0.36
N SER A 51 42.23 33.26 -0.05
CA SER A 51 43.09 32.61 -1.04
C SER A 51 42.38 31.48 -1.78
N LYS A 52 42.90 31.13 -2.97
CA LYS A 52 42.45 29.96 -3.71
C LYS A 52 42.58 28.65 -2.90
N ALA A 53 43.61 28.54 -2.06
CA ALA A 53 43.83 27.37 -1.21
C ALA A 53 42.74 27.24 -0.13
N GLU A 54 42.29 28.34 0.47
CA GLU A 54 41.16 28.32 1.42
C GLU A 54 39.84 27.94 0.76
N PHE A 55 39.62 28.44 -0.47
CA PHE A 55 38.46 28.03 -1.26
C PHE A 55 38.48 26.54 -1.59
N GLU A 56 39.62 26.00 -2.05
CA GLU A 56 39.79 24.57 -2.32
C GLU A 56 39.62 23.74 -1.04
N GLN A 57 40.08 24.23 0.10
CA GLN A 57 39.87 23.59 1.39
C GLN A 57 38.38 23.57 1.79
N MET A 58 37.64 24.66 1.59
CA MET A 58 36.20 24.74 1.81
C MET A 58 35.45 23.75 0.91
N VAL A 59 35.80 23.64 -0.38
CA VAL A 59 35.26 22.67 -1.33
C VAL A 59 35.54 21.25 -0.88
N ASN A 60 36.74 20.95 -0.37
CA ASN A 60 37.17 19.63 0.10
C ASN A 60 36.51 19.23 1.42
N VAL A 61 36.40 20.14 2.40
CA VAL A 61 35.65 19.88 3.67
C VAL A 61 34.21 19.55 3.38
N VAL A 62 33.62 20.25 2.42
CA VAL A 62 32.28 19.97 1.93
C VAL A 62 32.22 18.61 1.22
N THR A 63 33.31 18.10 0.65
CA THR A 63 33.42 16.79 0.02
C THR A 63 33.72 15.66 1.05
N GLU A 64 34.52 15.95 2.08
CA GLU A 64 34.85 15.02 3.15
C GLU A 64 33.69 14.79 4.13
N ASN A 65 32.88 15.81 4.41
CA ASN A 65 31.64 15.62 5.16
C ASN A 65 30.63 14.71 4.45
N ARG A 66 30.75 14.49 3.13
CA ARG A 66 29.98 13.49 2.41
C ARG A 66 30.56 12.07 2.50
N LYS A 67 31.86 11.91 2.66
CA LYS A 67 32.43 10.60 3.03
C LYS A 67 31.96 10.15 4.42
N LYS A 68 31.61 11.11 5.30
CA LYS A 68 30.97 10.82 6.60
C LYS A 68 29.43 10.68 6.55
N CYS A 69 28.74 11.19 5.52
CA CYS A 69 27.30 11.05 5.33
C CYS A 69 26.89 9.89 4.41
N HIS A 70 27.82 9.26 3.70
CA HIS A 70 27.72 7.94 3.12
C HIS A 70 28.54 6.94 3.95
N THR A 71 28.40 7.00 5.26
CA THR A 71 28.45 5.79 6.04
C THR A 71 27.16 5.06 5.68
N GLU A 72 27.25 4.14 4.73
CA GLU A 72 26.45 2.92 4.74
C GLU A 72 26.31 2.50 6.20
N PRO A 73 25.13 2.02 6.66
CA PRO A 73 25.06 1.43 7.96
C PRO A 73 26.19 0.41 8.02
N GLN A 74 27.05 0.53 9.02
CA GLN A 74 28.11 -0.44 9.29
C GLN A 74 27.40 -1.77 9.54
N THR A 75 27.16 -2.53 8.47
CA THR A 75 27.16 -3.98 8.54
C THR A 75 28.55 -4.36 9.03
N ASP A 76 28.62 -5.24 10.00
CA ASP A 76 29.84 -5.85 10.52
C ASP A 76 30.84 -6.01 9.38
N LEU A 77 32.04 -5.40 9.51
CA LEU A 77 33.13 -5.27 8.56
C LEU A 77 33.02 -6.28 7.42
N GLU A 78 32.51 -5.84 6.23
CA GLU A 78 32.59 -6.69 5.05
C GLU A 78 34.06 -7.02 4.86
N LYS A 79 34.39 -8.33 4.94
CA LYS A 79 35.75 -8.79 4.68
C LYS A 79 36.19 -8.26 3.33
N PRO A 80 37.45 -7.81 3.17
CA PRO A 80 37.96 -7.45 1.86
C PRO A 80 37.72 -8.59 0.86
N LEU A 81 37.38 -8.25 -0.40
CA LEU A 81 37.08 -9.28 -1.41
C LEU A 81 38.22 -10.30 -1.55
N GLU A 82 39.47 -9.88 -1.38
CA GLU A 82 40.64 -10.77 -1.43
C GLU A 82 40.62 -11.83 -0.32
N GLU A 83 40.11 -11.49 0.85
CA GLU A 83 39.94 -12.46 1.96
C GLU A 83 38.80 -13.43 1.66
N ILE A 84 37.69 -12.94 1.10
CA ILE A 84 36.59 -13.80 0.68
C ILE A 84 37.06 -14.77 -0.42
N LEU A 85 37.80 -14.29 -1.40
CA LEU A 85 38.36 -15.12 -2.46
C LEU A 85 39.32 -16.21 -1.93
N LYS A 86 40.09 -15.86 -0.92
CA LYS A 86 40.96 -16.82 -0.23
C LYS A 86 40.15 -17.85 0.57
N ASP A 87 39.14 -17.44 1.31
CA ASP A 87 38.28 -18.35 2.07
C ASP A 87 37.54 -19.33 1.16
N LEU A 88 37.13 -18.86 -0.04
CA LEU A 88 36.45 -19.66 -1.07
C LEU A 88 37.41 -20.50 -1.93
N GLN A 89 38.76 -20.34 -1.80
CA GLN A 89 39.76 -20.97 -2.63
C GLN A 89 39.44 -20.70 -4.14
N ALA A 90 39.36 -19.42 -4.51
CA ALA A 90 38.86 -18.99 -5.82
C ALA A 90 39.64 -19.57 -7.00
N GLU A 91 40.91 -20.00 -6.80
CA GLU A 91 41.74 -20.69 -7.79
C GLU A 91 41.27 -22.13 -8.10
N GLU A 92 40.43 -22.73 -7.28
CA GLU A 92 39.85 -24.07 -7.52
C GLU A 92 38.64 -24.03 -8.43
N TYR A 93 38.04 -22.83 -8.66
CA TYR A 93 36.95 -22.65 -9.60
C TYR A 93 37.47 -22.78 -11.03
N GLU A 94 36.65 -23.38 -11.92
CA GLU A 94 36.98 -23.51 -13.33
C GLU A 94 37.20 -22.12 -13.96
N THR A 95 38.29 -21.94 -14.71
CA THR A 95 38.61 -20.66 -15.36
C THR A 95 37.87 -20.50 -16.72
N SER A 96 36.56 -20.72 -16.70
CA SER A 96 35.60 -20.56 -17.79
C SER A 96 34.50 -19.57 -17.39
N ASP A 97 33.67 -19.16 -18.38
CA ASP A 97 32.50 -18.31 -18.10
C ASP A 97 31.62 -18.92 -17.00
N LYS A 98 31.40 -20.24 -17.03
CA LYS A 98 30.65 -21.00 -16.03
C LYS A 98 31.27 -20.94 -14.62
N GLY A 99 32.58 -21.17 -14.51
CA GLY A 99 33.24 -21.14 -13.21
C GLY A 99 33.32 -19.74 -12.64
N PHE A 100 33.57 -18.74 -13.46
CA PHE A 100 33.50 -17.34 -13.02
C PHE A 100 32.09 -16.91 -12.64
N GLY A 101 31.05 -17.41 -13.34
CA GLY A 101 29.65 -17.18 -12.99
C GLY A 101 29.29 -17.76 -11.63
N ALA A 102 29.71 -19.01 -11.36
CA ALA A 102 29.53 -19.65 -10.06
C ALA A 102 30.27 -18.92 -8.94
N LEU A 103 31.51 -18.47 -9.19
CA LEU A 103 32.27 -17.69 -8.23
C LEU A 103 31.61 -16.33 -7.93
N PHE A 104 31.15 -15.60 -8.95
CA PHE A 104 30.41 -14.35 -8.76
C PHE A 104 29.17 -14.56 -7.89
N ALA A 105 28.39 -15.60 -8.23
CA ALA A 105 27.18 -15.93 -7.47
C ALA A 105 27.48 -16.23 -6.00
N GLU A 106 28.55 -17.01 -5.71
CA GLU A 106 28.93 -17.36 -4.34
C GLU A 106 29.44 -16.16 -3.56
N VAL A 107 30.31 -15.33 -4.16
CA VAL A 107 30.86 -14.12 -3.52
C VAL A 107 29.78 -13.12 -3.18
N PHE A 108 28.76 -12.99 -4.04
CA PHE A 108 27.72 -11.95 -3.89
C PHE A 108 26.32 -12.50 -3.62
N LYS A 109 26.18 -13.76 -3.17
CA LYS A 109 24.87 -14.38 -2.88
C LYS A 109 24.00 -13.59 -1.91
N ASP A 110 24.61 -12.83 -1.00
CA ASP A 110 23.93 -12.00 0.01
C ASP A 110 23.73 -10.56 -0.43
N LYS A 111 24.21 -10.21 -1.64
CA LYS A 111 24.10 -8.87 -2.21
C LYS A 111 23.35 -8.84 -3.53
N HIS A 112 23.60 -9.81 -4.43
CA HIS A 112 23.00 -9.89 -5.74
C HIS A 112 22.41 -11.26 -6.01
N ARG A 113 21.13 -11.33 -6.34
CA ARG A 113 20.48 -12.55 -6.82
C ARG A 113 19.63 -12.22 -8.03
N TYR A 114 19.57 -13.12 -8.99
CA TYR A 114 18.76 -12.91 -10.19
C TYR A 114 17.28 -13.21 -9.92
N ASN A 115 16.38 -12.37 -10.45
CA ASN A 115 14.95 -12.63 -10.41
C ASN A 115 14.41 -12.87 -11.83
N PRO A 116 14.08 -14.12 -12.20
CA PRO A 116 13.59 -14.46 -13.53
C PRO A 116 12.23 -13.86 -13.86
N SER A 117 11.39 -13.56 -12.84
CA SER A 117 10.10 -12.91 -13.05
C SER A 117 10.27 -11.45 -13.51
N ARG A 118 11.31 -10.77 -13.03
CA ARG A 118 11.68 -9.39 -13.38
C ARG A 118 12.67 -9.32 -14.53
N LYS A 119 13.35 -10.44 -14.83
CA LYS A 119 14.44 -10.58 -15.82
C LYS A 119 15.65 -9.70 -15.51
N ASP A 120 15.88 -9.40 -14.26
CA ASP A 120 16.98 -8.56 -13.81
C ASP A 120 17.54 -9.05 -12.47
N PHE A 121 18.71 -8.54 -12.09
CA PHE A 121 19.24 -8.75 -10.76
C PHE A 121 18.45 -7.94 -9.74
N MET A 122 18.41 -8.44 -8.51
CA MET A 122 17.98 -7.70 -7.35
C MET A 122 19.19 -7.44 -6.46
N LEU A 123 19.16 -6.31 -5.80
CA LEU A 123 20.18 -5.86 -4.84
C LEU A 123 19.62 -5.94 -3.42
N TYR A 124 20.36 -6.56 -2.52
CA TYR A 124 20.11 -6.45 -1.08
C TYR A 124 20.79 -5.18 -0.54
N ASP A 125 20.01 -4.23 -0.03
CA ASP A 125 20.48 -2.93 0.45
C ASP A 125 20.95 -2.94 1.93
N GLY A 126 21.07 -4.13 2.50
CA GLY A 126 21.37 -4.33 3.93
C GLY A 126 20.11 -4.48 4.79
N LYS A 127 18.93 -4.24 4.23
CA LYS A 127 17.64 -4.35 4.94
C LYS A 127 16.59 -5.15 4.15
N ARG A 128 16.63 -5.06 2.82
CA ARG A 128 15.65 -5.69 1.91
C ARG A 128 16.21 -5.88 0.50
N TRP A 129 15.51 -6.66 -0.29
CA TRP A 129 15.77 -6.80 -1.72
C TRP A 129 15.05 -5.71 -2.51
N ILE A 130 15.80 -4.97 -3.32
CA ILE A 130 15.31 -3.91 -4.20
C ILE A 130 15.69 -4.22 -5.65
N ASP A 131 14.99 -3.59 -6.60
CA ASP A 131 15.33 -3.73 -8.02
C ASP A 131 16.71 -3.13 -8.32
N ASP A 132 17.58 -3.90 -8.97
CA ASP A 132 18.84 -3.42 -9.53
C ASP A 132 18.61 -3.01 -11.00
N THR A 133 18.11 -1.79 -11.20
CA THR A 133 17.73 -1.29 -12.52
C THR A 133 18.85 -1.50 -13.54
N GLU A 134 18.56 -2.25 -14.61
CA GLU A 134 19.51 -2.63 -15.66
C GLU A 134 20.72 -3.44 -15.14
N GLY A 135 20.66 -4.00 -13.94
CA GLY A 135 21.76 -4.72 -13.31
C GLY A 135 23.00 -3.86 -13.05
N LEU A 136 22.84 -2.56 -12.84
CA LEU A 136 23.96 -1.62 -12.71
C LEU A 136 24.84 -1.91 -11.49
N SER A 137 24.24 -2.29 -10.38
CA SER A 137 24.97 -2.64 -9.15
C SER A 137 25.71 -3.99 -9.33
N ALA A 138 25.07 -4.98 -9.92
CA ALA A 138 25.71 -6.27 -10.24
C ALA A 138 26.89 -6.08 -11.21
N ARG A 139 26.76 -5.21 -12.22
CA ARG A 139 27.85 -4.86 -13.13
C ARG A 139 29.01 -4.14 -12.44
N ALA A 140 28.73 -3.28 -11.46
CA ALA A 140 29.76 -2.65 -10.64
C ALA A 140 30.51 -3.70 -9.82
N SER A 141 29.78 -4.56 -9.10
CA SER A 141 30.37 -5.67 -8.33
C SER A 141 31.17 -6.65 -9.20
N ALA A 142 30.77 -6.88 -10.46
CA ALA A 142 31.55 -7.67 -11.42
C ALA A 142 32.90 -7.04 -11.78
N LYS A 143 32.99 -5.71 -11.84
CA LYS A 143 34.28 -5.00 -12.03
C LYS A 143 35.16 -5.14 -10.77
N ASP A 144 34.58 -4.92 -9.60
CA ASP A 144 35.29 -5.04 -8.33
C ASP A 144 35.85 -6.45 -8.14
N LEU A 145 35.05 -7.48 -8.49
CA LEU A 145 35.50 -8.88 -8.47
C LEU A 145 36.67 -9.11 -9.45
N SER A 146 36.55 -8.60 -10.69
CA SER A 146 37.64 -8.73 -11.68
C SER A 146 38.96 -8.15 -11.17
N ASP A 147 38.90 -6.96 -10.58
CA ASP A 147 40.09 -6.29 -10.05
C ASP A 147 40.66 -7.01 -8.81
N SER A 148 39.80 -7.51 -7.93
CA SER A 148 40.23 -8.28 -6.76
C SER A 148 40.77 -9.66 -7.12
N LEU A 149 40.22 -10.34 -8.14
CA LEU A 149 40.73 -11.59 -8.65
C LEU A 149 42.15 -11.44 -9.23
N ILE A 150 42.45 -10.34 -9.92
CA ILE A 150 43.79 -10.07 -10.44
C ILE A 150 44.77 -9.90 -9.28
N ARG A 151 44.40 -9.11 -8.25
CA ARG A 151 45.25 -8.93 -7.03
C ARG A 151 45.46 -10.26 -6.29
N TYR A 152 44.38 -11.03 -6.14
CA TYR A 152 44.43 -12.33 -5.53
C TYR A 152 45.32 -13.31 -6.31
N ALA A 153 45.18 -13.37 -7.64
CA ALA A 153 45.94 -14.23 -8.53
C ALA A 153 47.47 -13.99 -8.38
N VAL A 154 47.90 -12.75 -8.24
CA VAL A 154 49.34 -12.43 -7.99
C VAL A 154 49.89 -13.13 -6.73
N THR A 155 49.04 -13.42 -5.75
CA THR A 155 49.46 -14.04 -4.48
C THR A 155 49.46 -15.56 -4.53
N VAL A 156 48.65 -16.21 -5.36
CA VAL A 156 48.46 -17.67 -5.38
C VAL A 156 49.01 -18.34 -6.64
N ASP A 157 49.13 -17.62 -7.75
CA ASP A 157 49.52 -18.16 -9.04
C ASP A 157 51.05 -18.37 -9.14
N LYS A 158 51.47 -19.61 -9.37
CA LYS A 158 52.87 -19.97 -9.45
C LYS A 158 53.44 -19.98 -10.87
N ASP A 159 52.57 -20.15 -11.87
CA ASP A 159 52.98 -20.33 -13.25
C ASP A 159 52.37 -19.33 -14.27
N GLY A 160 51.66 -18.36 -13.77
CA GLY A 160 51.04 -17.28 -14.54
C GLY A 160 49.80 -17.70 -15.34
N ARG A 161 49.32 -18.94 -15.21
CA ARG A 161 48.15 -19.41 -15.98
C ARG A 161 46.84 -18.89 -15.39
N TYR A 162 46.71 -18.91 -14.06
CA TYR A 162 45.54 -18.41 -13.38
C TYR A 162 45.40 -16.90 -13.60
N LEU A 163 46.50 -16.14 -13.42
CA LEU A 163 46.50 -14.68 -13.67
C LEU A 163 46.09 -14.34 -15.11
N LYS A 164 46.59 -15.10 -16.08
CA LYS A 164 46.18 -14.92 -17.48
C LYS A 164 44.69 -15.15 -17.71
N SER A 165 44.13 -16.16 -17.05
CA SER A 165 42.72 -16.50 -17.18
C SER A 165 41.84 -15.43 -16.53
N VAL A 166 42.09 -14.99 -15.27
CA VAL A 166 41.31 -13.97 -14.58
C VAL A 166 41.44 -12.60 -15.25
N SER A 167 42.59 -12.29 -15.90
CA SER A 167 42.79 -11.06 -16.66
C SER A 167 41.82 -10.92 -17.84
N THR A 168 41.24 -12.02 -18.33
CA THR A 168 40.22 -11.97 -19.39
C THR A 168 38.96 -11.24 -18.91
N LEU A 169 38.65 -11.20 -17.60
CA LEU A 169 37.53 -10.48 -17.00
C LEU A 169 37.66 -8.94 -17.09
N CYS A 170 38.82 -8.40 -17.48
CA CYS A 170 38.96 -6.99 -17.83
C CYS A 170 38.07 -6.61 -19.04
N SER A 171 37.73 -7.59 -19.88
CA SER A 171 36.81 -7.39 -21.01
C SER A 171 35.35 -7.28 -20.55
N LEU A 172 34.62 -6.28 -21.08
CA LEU A 172 33.17 -6.14 -20.84
C LEU A 172 32.40 -7.42 -21.26
N ARG A 173 32.78 -8.04 -22.35
CA ARG A 173 32.15 -9.26 -22.87
C ARG A 173 32.22 -10.39 -21.83
N ASN A 174 33.40 -10.63 -21.29
CA ASN A 174 33.62 -11.75 -20.37
C ASN A 174 32.93 -11.49 -19.01
N ARG A 175 32.90 -10.23 -18.52
CA ARG A 175 32.09 -9.88 -17.35
C ARG A 175 30.58 -10.07 -17.59
N ASN A 176 30.08 -9.75 -18.79
CA ASN A 176 28.68 -10.01 -19.13
C ASN A 176 28.39 -11.51 -19.21
N ASN A 177 29.30 -12.34 -19.74
CA ASN A 177 29.18 -13.80 -19.74
C ASN A 177 29.14 -14.34 -18.30
N MET A 178 30.08 -13.92 -17.46
CA MET A 178 30.10 -14.25 -16.02
C MET A 178 28.76 -13.92 -15.34
N LEU A 179 28.23 -12.72 -15.55
CA LEU A 179 26.92 -12.32 -15.00
C LEU A 179 25.78 -13.15 -15.61
N GLN A 180 25.88 -13.54 -16.88
CA GLN A 180 24.87 -14.39 -17.51
C GLN A 180 24.84 -15.78 -16.87
N ASP A 181 26.01 -16.40 -16.67
CA ASP A 181 26.14 -17.73 -16.07
C ASP A 181 25.90 -17.74 -14.55
N SER A 182 25.96 -16.59 -13.86
CA SER A 182 25.63 -16.52 -12.44
C SER A 182 24.13 -16.57 -12.14
N ARG A 183 23.26 -16.40 -13.14
CA ARG A 183 21.80 -16.19 -12.95
C ARG A 183 21.04 -17.40 -12.44
N ASP A 184 21.55 -18.59 -12.67
CA ASP A 184 20.90 -19.85 -12.32
C ASP A 184 21.45 -20.49 -11.03
N VAL A 185 22.47 -19.88 -10.41
CA VAL A 185 23.09 -20.42 -9.20
C VAL A 185 22.26 -20.05 -7.94
N TYR A 186 22.06 -18.77 -7.72
CA TYR A 186 21.21 -18.28 -6.63
C TYR A 186 20.17 -17.34 -7.23
N PHE A 187 18.92 -17.79 -7.31
CA PHE A 187 17.82 -16.99 -7.82
C PHE A 187 16.59 -17.17 -6.93
N PHE A 188 15.66 -16.24 -7.03
CA PHE A 188 14.33 -16.35 -6.45
C PHE A 188 13.32 -15.63 -7.36
N THR A 189 12.06 -16.04 -7.27
CA THR A 189 10.96 -15.46 -8.05
C THR A 189 10.24 -14.38 -7.26
N ASN A 190 9.30 -13.69 -7.90
CA ASN A 190 8.43 -12.75 -7.16
C ASN A 190 7.55 -13.44 -6.11
N GLU A 191 7.25 -14.73 -6.30
CA GLU A 191 6.43 -15.54 -5.38
C GLU A 191 7.19 -15.93 -4.11
N ASP A 192 8.52 -15.88 -4.15
CA ASP A 192 9.36 -16.14 -2.98
C ASP A 192 9.53 -14.90 -2.10
N LEU A 193 9.29 -13.69 -2.66
CA LEU A 193 9.41 -12.44 -1.93
C LEU A 193 8.19 -12.20 -1.02
N ASP A 194 8.45 -11.68 0.18
CA ASP A 194 7.44 -11.28 1.17
C ASP A 194 6.41 -12.41 1.46
N LYS A 195 6.85 -13.67 1.39
CA LYS A 195 6.00 -14.84 1.52
C LYS A 195 5.45 -15.00 2.95
N GLU A 196 6.27 -14.68 3.93
CA GLU A 196 5.95 -14.86 5.35
C GLU A 196 5.01 -13.76 5.87
N ASP A 197 3.78 -14.15 6.23
CA ASP A 197 2.72 -13.23 6.63
C ASP A 197 2.99 -12.50 7.95
N TYR A 198 3.82 -13.06 8.81
CA TYR A 198 4.10 -12.54 10.14
C TYR A 198 5.47 -11.87 10.28
N LEU A 199 6.32 -11.91 9.27
CA LEU A 199 7.57 -11.14 9.26
C LEU A 199 7.29 -9.69 8.84
N LEU A 200 7.61 -8.75 9.69
CA LEU A 200 7.48 -7.31 9.44
C LEU A 200 8.86 -6.66 9.42
N ASN A 201 9.29 -6.19 8.26
CA ASN A 201 10.59 -5.55 8.09
C ASN A 201 10.54 -4.07 8.52
N LEU A 202 11.48 -3.65 9.36
CA LEU A 202 11.59 -2.32 9.96
C LEU A 202 12.94 -1.68 9.64
N GLN A 203 13.13 -0.41 10.00
CA GLN A 203 14.37 0.30 9.71
C GLN A 203 15.61 -0.26 10.46
N ASN A 204 15.42 -0.87 11.61
CA ASN A 204 16.48 -1.39 12.47
C ASN A 204 16.53 -2.92 12.60
N GLY A 205 15.64 -3.65 11.92
CA GLY A 205 15.59 -5.12 11.95
C GLY A 205 14.23 -5.63 11.49
N THR A 206 13.97 -6.92 11.68
CA THR A 206 12.72 -7.59 11.33
C THR A 206 12.01 -8.07 12.59
N LEU A 207 10.71 -7.84 12.69
CA LEU A 207 9.86 -8.43 13.71
C LEU A 207 9.19 -9.69 13.18
N ASP A 208 9.35 -10.78 13.92
CA ASP A 208 8.52 -11.96 13.78
C ASP A 208 7.33 -11.83 14.74
N LEU A 209 6.16 -11.69 14.14
CA LEU A 209 4.88 -11.50 14.82
C LEU A 209 4.05 -12.79 14.86
N SER A 210 4.65 -13.96 14.65
CA SER A 210 3.94 -15.25 14.67
C SER A 210 3.36 -15.59 16.04
N GLU A 211 4.05 -15.19 17.11
CA GLU A 211 3.66 -15.38 18.51
C GLU A 211 3.10 -14.10 19.14
N ASN A 212 2.56 -14.21 20.36
CA ASN A 212 2.05 -13.05 21.11
C ASN A 212 3.14 -12.05 21.48
N GLU A 213 4.32 -12.54 21.83
CA GLU A 213 5.49 -11.71 22.09
C GLU A 213 6.31 -11.60 20.80
N PRO A 214 6.51 -10.37 20.29
CA PRO A 214 7.26 -10.16 19.06
C PRO A 214 8.72 -10.52 19.25
N ARG A 215 9.28 -11.28 18.30
CA ARG A 215 10.71 -11.60 18.28
C ARG A 215 11.43 -10.66 17.32
N PHE A 216 12.39 -9.89 17.85
CA PHE A 216 13.20 -9.00 17.03
C PHE A 216 14.42 -9.74 16.47
N ILE A 217 14.65 -9.66 15.18
CA ILE A 217 15.67 -10.39 14.43
C ILE A 217 16.46 -9.37 13.60
N LYS A 218 17.79 -9.56 13.47
CA LYS A 218 18.60 -8.77 12.54
C LYS A 218 18.15 -9.00 11.10
N HIS A 219 18.31 -8.00 10.26
CA HIS A 219 18.07 -8.15 8.82
C HIS A 219 18.90 -9.30 8.25
N SER A 220 18.33 -10.07 7.32
CA SER A 220 19.01 -11.13 6.58
C SER A 220 18.50 -11.20 5.14
N PRO A 221 19.40 -11.37 4.16
CA PRO A 221 19.03 -11.56 2.77
C PRO A 221 18.16 -12.82 2.55
N ASP A 222 18.31 -13.83 3.41
CA ASP A 222 17.58 -15.11 3.29
C ASP A 222 16.09 -15.00 3.70
N MET A 223 15.70 -13.91 4.37
CA MET A 223 14.28 -13.64 4.65
C MET A 223 13.50 -13.26 3.40
N LEU A 224 14.15 -12.96 2.29
CA LEU A 224 13.56 -12.57 1.00
C LEU A 224 12.49 -11.47 1.14
N LEU A 225 12.75 -10.47 2.00
CA LEU A 225 11.87 -9.33 2.19
C LEU A 225 12.19 -8.22 1.18
N SER A 226 11.18 -7.72 0.49
CA SER A 226 11.30 -6.60 -0.45
C SER A 226 10.67 -5.31 0.05
N LYS A 227 9.90 -5.38 1.12
CA LYS A 227 9.15 -4.27 1.72
C LYS A 227 9.74 -3.87 3.06
N ILE A 228 9.51 -2.60 3.45
CA ILE A 228 10.00 -2.06 4.72
C ILE A 228 9.03 -1.01 5.27
N CYS A 229 8.81 -1.05 6.58
CA CYS A 229 8.14 0.00 7.33
C CYS A 229 9.07 1.20 7.57
N ASN A 230 8.47 2.38 7.79
CA ASN A 230 9.24 3.59 8.14
C ASN A 230 9.54 3.73 9.65
N ALA A 231 9.18 2.74 10.45
CA ALA A 231 9.42 2.74 11.90
C ALA A 231 10.64 1.92 12.30
N GLU A 232 11.19 2.24 13.46
CA GLU A 232 12.14 1.42 14.20
C GLU A 232 11.42 0.75 15.38
N TYR A 233 11.76 -0.48 15.69
CA TYR A 233 11.25 -1.13 16.89
C TYR A 233 12.05 -0.71 18.12
N GLN A 234 11.37 -0.05 19.05
CA GLN A 234 11.87 0.36 20.36
C GLN A 234 10.82 -0.02 21.40
N PRO A 235 10.97 -1.15 22.12
CA PRO A 235 9.89 -1.74 22.93
C PRO A 235 9.38 -0.85 24.06
N THR A 236 10.17 0.14 24.50
CA THR A 236 9.82 1.04 25.60
C THR A 236 9.17 2.36 25.18
N GLU A 237 9.12 2.63 23.87
CA GLU A 237 8.55 3.88 23.38
C GLU A 237 7.02 3.87 23.44
N THR A 238 6.47 5.04 23.76
CA THR A 238 5.03 5.29 23.86
C THR A 238 4.60 6.37 22.87
N CYS A 239 3.33 6.42 22.51
CA CYS A 239 2.76 7.30 21.49
C CYS A 239 1.71 8.25 22.08
N LYS A 240 2.14 9.17 22.92
CA LYS A 240 1.21 10.06 23.67
C LYS A 240 0.38 10.98 22.78
N GLU A 241 0.99 11.51 21.71
CA GLU A 241 0.27 12.39 20.76
C GLU A 241 -0.77 11.58 19.98
N TRP A 242 -0.45 10.34 19.61
CA TRP A 242 -1.36 9.42 18.94
C TRP A 242 -2.53 9.01 19.84
N GLU A 243 -2.27 8.62 21.08
CA GLU A 243 -3.30 8.25 22.04
C GLU A 243 -4.24 9.42 22.32
N LYS A 244 -3.69 10.63 22.51
CA LYS A 244 -4.47 11.86 22.66
C LYS A 244 -5.34 12.11 21.45
N PHE A 245 -4.77 12.03 20.25
CA PHE A 245 -5.51 12.18 19.00
C PHE A 245 -6.67 11.18 18.89
N LEU A 246 -6.44 9.90 19.22
CA LEU A 246 -7.49 8.89 19.19
C LEU A 246 -8.62 9.18 20.18
N LEU A 247 -8.28 9.62 21.41
CA LEU A 247 -9.28 10.01 22.41
C LEU A 247 -10.14 11.18 21.90
N GLU A 248 -9.55 12.15 21.24
CA GLU A 248 -10.26 13.30 20.69
C GLU A 248 -11.19 12.92 19.53
N ILE A 249 -10.71 12.18 18.54
CA ILE A 249 -11.52 11.80 17.34
C ILE A 249 -12.64 10.81 17.68
N MET A 250 -12.44 9.96 18.69
CA MET A 250 -13.44 8.99 19.15
C MET A 250 -14.27 9.52 20.33
N GLN A 251 -14.08 10.80 20.72
CA GLN A 251 -14.81 11.43 21.85
C GLN A 251 -14.74 10.62 23.15
N GLY A 252 -13.59 9.98 23.40
CA GLY A 252 -13.34 9.15 24.57
C GLY A 252 -13.95 7.74 24.53
N ASP A 253 -14.55 7.32 23.42
CA ASP A 253 -15.08 5.95 23.26
C ASP A 253 -13.94 4.94 23.16
N LYS A 254 -13.61 4.34 24.30
CA LYS A 254 -12.52 3.36 24.43
C LYS A 254 -12.76 2.08 23.61
N ALA A 255 -14.02 1.68 23.44
CA ALA A 255 -14.34 0.47 22.67
C ALA A 255 -14.08 0.68 21.17
N LYS A 256 -14.42 1.85 20.63
CA LYS A 256 -14.06 2.21 19.25
C LYS A 256 -12.53 2.34 19.09
N ILE A 257 -11.82 2.91 20.07
CA ILE A 257 -10.36 3.04 20.03
C ILE A 257 -9.70 1.66 20.01
N GLU A 258 -10.11 0.74 20.90
CA GLU A 258 -9.61 -0.64 20.91
C GLU A 258 -9.90 -1.38 19.60
N TYR A 259 -11.07 -1.16 19.02
CA TYR A 259 -11.42 -1.72 17.72
C TYR A 259 -10.50 -1.22 16.60
N LEU A 260 -10.23 0.10 16.54
CA LEU A 260 -9.24 0.67 15.61
C LEU A 260 -7.83 0.15 15.87
N GLN A 261 -7.48 -0.09 17.12
CA GLN A 261 -6.19 -0.68 17.52
C GLN A 261 -6.04 -2.10 17.00
N LYS A 262 -7.08 -2.93 17.10
CA LYS A 262 -7.10 -4.29 16.55
C LYS A 262 -6.97 -4.28 15.02
N ILE A 263 -7.66 -3.35 14.32
CA ILE A 263 -7.52 -3.17 12.86
C ILE A 263 -6.09 -2.79 12.47
N ALA A 264 -5.49 -1.84 13.17
CA ALA A 264 -4.11 -1.42 12.94
C ALA A 264 -3.12 -2.55 13.24
N GLY A 265 -3.35 -3.32 14.31
CA GLY A 265 -2.55 -4.49 14.66
C GLY A 265 -2.61 -5.59 13.60
N LEU A 266 -3.79 -5.93 13.10
CA LEU A 266 -3.96 -6.86 11.99
C LEU A 266 -3.21 -6.40 10.74
N SER A 267 -3.13 -5.09 10.52
CA SER A 267 -2.46 -4.49 9.37
C SER A 267 -0.93 -4.62 9.43
N LEU A 268 -0.35 -5.02 10.56
CA LEU A 268 1.06 -5.40 10.64
C LEU A 268 1.35 -6.76 9.97
N THR A 269 0.33 -7.57 9.75
CA THR A 269 0.44 -8.95 9.24
C THR A 269 -0.25 -9.14 7.89
N GLY A 270 0.05 -10.25 7.21
CA GLY A 270 -0.67 -10.71 6.02
C GLY A 270 -1.96 -11.49 6.32
N ASN A 271 -2.36 -11.63 7.59
CA ASN A 271 -3.58 -12.38 7.96
C ASN A 271 -4.85 -11.67 7.48
N THR A 272 -5.71 -12.37 6.75
CA THR A 272 -6.99 -11.90 6.20
C THR A 272 -8.18 -12.79 6.59
N GLU A 273 -8.07 -13.53 7.69
CA GLU A 273 -9.13 -14.46 8.16
C GLU A 273 -10.49 -13.79 8.39
N GLN A 274 -10.50 -12.49 8.67
CA GLN A 274 -11.72 -11.75 8.94
C GLN A 274 -12.53 -11.43 7.68
N GLU A 275 -11.90 -11.47 6.50
CA GLU A 275 -12.53 -11.14 5.21
C GLU A 275 -13.37 -9.84 5.23
N THR A 276 -12.93 -8.83 5.97
CA THR A 276 -13.70 -7.65 6.31
C THR A 276 -13.09 -6.37 5.75
N CYS A 277 -13.95 -5.50 5.21
CA CYS A 277 -13.67 -4.12 4.86
C CYS A 277 -14.11 -3.19 5.99
N PHE A 278 -13.29 -2.21 6.32
CA PHE A 278 -13.57 -1.22 7.35
C PHE A 278 -13.90 0.13 6.71
N ILE A 279 -15.10 0.65 6.95
CA ILE A 279 -15.52 1.95 6.44
C ILE A 279 -15.43 2.96 7.58
N LEU A 280 -14.47 3.88 7.49
CA LEU A 280 -14.37 5.01 8.40
C LEU A 280 -15.28 6.12 7.88
N TYR A 281 -16.44 6.26 8.50
CA TYR A 281 -17.48 7.17 8.07
C TYR A 281 -17.61 8.39 8.98
N GLY A 282 -17.80 9.55 8.39
CA GLY A 282 -18.18 10.74 9.12
C GLY A 282 -18.83 11.72 8.18
N SER A 283 -20.07 12.11 8.46
CA SER A 283 -20.90 13.00 7.65
C SER A 283 -20.30 14.40 7.47
N THR A 284 -19.39 14.79 8.37
CA THR A 284 -18.66 16.07 8.31
C THR A 284 -17.21 15.86 7.86
N THR A 285 -16.58 16.97 7.46
CA THR A 285 -15.13 17.02 7.22
C THR A 285 -14.37 17.28 8.54
N ARG A 286 -13.03 17.21 8.51
CA ARG A 286 -12.16 17.55 9.65
C ARG A 286 -12.48 16.76 10.93
N ASN A 287 -12.63 15.46 10.79
CA ASN A 287 -12.96 14.50 11.85
C ASN A 287 -11.83 13.49 12.15
N GLY A 288 -10.66 13.68 11.58
CA GLY A 288 -9.48 12.86 11.87
C GLY A 288 -9.31 11.60 11.03
N LYS A 289 -10.29 11.16 10.21
CA LYS A 289 -10.21 9.94 9.38
C LYS A 289 -8.93 9.89 8.52
N SER A 290 -8.70 10.94 7.74
CA SER A 290 -7.54 10.99 6.84
C SER A 290 -6.22 10.99 7.62
N THR A 291 -6.15 11.69 8.75
CA THR A 291 -4.95 11.68 9.62
C THR A 291 -4.68 10.29 10.17
N PHE A 292 -5.71 9.56 10.60
CA PHE A 292 -5.58 8.17 11.04
C PHE A 292 -5.01 7.27 9.94
N CYS A 293 -5.62 7.27 8.74
CA CYS A 293 -5.16 6.45 7.63
C CYS A 293 -3.75 6.83 7.16
N GLU A 294 -3.46 8.13 7.00
CA GLU A 294 -2.16 8.60 6.54
C GLU A 294 -1.03 8.27 7.54
N THR A 295 -1.32 8.28 8.84
CA THR A 295 -0.35 7.87 9.87
C THR A 295 -0.01 6.39 9.74
N LEU A 296 -1.00 5.51 9.56
CA LEU A 296 -0.78 4.08 9.34
C LEU A 296 -0.07 3.81 8.00
N ILE A 297 -0.43 4.53 6.94
CA ILE A 297 0.27 4.42 5.65
C ILE A 297 1.74 4.81 5.80
N HIS A 298 2.01 5.91 6.51
CA HIS A 298 3.38 6.33 6.77
C HIS A 298 4.15 5.32 7.61
N LEU A 299 3.55 4.80 8.68
CA LEU A 299 4.13 3.75 9.52
C LEU A 299 4.52 2.52 8.70
N LEU A 300 3.57 2.00 7.95
CA LEU A 300 3.71 0.73 7.22
C LEU A 300 4.59 0.83 5.96
N GLY A 301 4.85 2.03 5.47
CA GLY A 301 5.73 2.25 4.31
C GLY A 301 5.30 1.42 3.10
N ASP A 302 6.17 0.54 2.60
CA ASP A 302 5.89 -0.27 1.41
C ASP A 302 4.79 -1.33 1.60
N TYR A 303 4.41 -1.63 2.83
CA TYR A 303 3.30 -2.54 3.13
C TYR A 303 1.93 -1.86 3.00
N ALA A 304 1.88 -0.54 2.78
CA ALA A 304 0.63 0.21 2.64
C ALA A 304 0.48 0.85 1.27
N LEU A 305 -0.76 0.99 0.81
CA LEU A 305 -1.09 1.63 -0.45
C LEU A 305 -2.37 2.45 -0.35
N THR A 306 -2.40 3.59 -1.05
CA THR A 306 -3.64 4.29 -1.34
C THR A 306 -4.16 3.86 -2.71
N MET A 307 -5.38 3.35 -2.74
CA MET A 307 -6.09 2.90 -3.94
C MET A 307 -7.10 3.98 -4.38
N LYS A 308 -7.31 4.08 -5.69
CA LYS A 308 -8.40 4.91 -6.25
C LYS A 308 -9.74 4.26 -5.91
N PRO A 309 -10.69 4.97 -5.28
CA PRO A 309 -11.98 4.39 -4.93
C PRO A 309 -12.79 3.90 -6.14
N GLU A 310 -12.60 4.49 -7.32
CA GLU A 310 -13.24 4.07 -8.57
C GLU A 310 -12.85 2.63 -9.00
N THR A 311 -11.77 2.09 -8.45
CA THR A 311 -11.42 0.67 -8.64
C THR A 311 -12.48 -0.25 -8.07
N LEU A 312 -13.19 0.17 -7.01
CA LEU A 312 -14.27 -0.57 -6.35
C LEU A 312 -15.66 -0.29 -6.97
N ALA A 313 -15.75 0.58 -7.95
CA ALA A 313 -17.03 0.94 -8.59
C ALA A 313 -17.42 -0.08 -9.67
N VAL A 314 -18.73 -0.30 -9.82
CA VAL A 314 -19.29 -1.03 -10.97
C VAL A 314 -18.88 -0.33 -12.26
N LYS A 315 -18.21 -1.03 -13.16
CA LYS A 315 -17.79 -0.54 -14.48
C LYS A 315 -18.82 -0.92 -15.53
N GLN A 316 -19.32 0.06 -16.29
CA GLN A 316 -20.32 -0.18 -17.33
C GLN A 316 -19.76 -0.94 -18.55
N ASN A 317 -18.46 -0.86 -18.82
CA ASN A 317 -17.78 -1.55 -19.93
C ASN A 317 -16.61 -2.36 -19.37
N LEU A 318 -16.85 -3.64 -19.12
CA LEU A 318 -15.79 -4.60 -18.77
C LEU A 318 -15.16 -5.13 -20.06
N ASP A 319 -14.06 -4.53 -20.48
CA ASP A 319 -13.14 -5.22 -21.38
C ASP A 319 -12.23 -6.12 -20.53
N SER A 320 -12.49 -7.42 -20.58
CA SER A 320 -11.71 -8.43 -19.84
C SER A 320 -10.22 -8.44 -20.23
N ARG A 321 -9.85 -7.74 -21.29
CA ARG A 321 -8.47 -7.58 -21.76
C ARG A 321 -7.75 -6.37 -21.19
N GLN A 322 -8.46 -5.45 -20.50
CA GLN A 322 -7.80 -4.30 -19.88
C GLN A 322 -6.88 -4.73 -18.75
N ALA A 323 -5.68 -4.14 -18.72
CA ALA A 323 -4.75 -4.33 -17.63
C ALA A 323 -5.38 -3.85 -16.31
N SER A 324 -5.42 -4.72 -15.30
CA SER A 324 -5.89 -4.41 -13.96
C SER A 324 -4.77 -3.81 -13.10
N GLY A 325 -4.07 -2.80 -13.63
CA GLY A 325 -2.87 -2.22 -13.00
C GLY A 325 -3.12 -1.72 -11.57
N ASP A 326 -4.32 -1.18 -11.31
CA ASP A 326 -4.70 -0.74 -9.96
C ASP A 326 -4.81 -1.91 -8.98
N VAL A 327 -5.32 -3.06 -9.43
CA VAL A 327 -5.40 -4.30 -8.62
C VAL A 327 -4.02 -4.96 -8.50
N ALA A 328 -3.22 -4.95 -9.57
CA ALA A 328 -1.88 -5.54 -9.56
C ALA A 328 -0.95 -4.90 -8.49
N ARG A 329 -1.11 -3.60 -8.24
CA ARG A 329 -0.34 -2.88 -7.20
C ARG A 329 -0.66 -3.31 -5.77
N LEU A 330 -1.78 -4.00 -5.54
CA LEU A 330 -2.20 -4.46 -4.21
C LEU A 330 -1.41 -5.68 -3.73
N ALA A 331 -0.70 -6.35 -4.64
CA ALA A 331 0.08 -7.54 -4.30
C ALA A 331 1.11 -7.25 -3.20
N GLY A 332 1.09 -8.06 -2.14
CA GLY A 332 1.98 -7.94 -0.99
C GLY A 332 1.71 -6.75 -0.06
N CYS A 333 0.68 -5.92 -0.30
CA CYS A 333 0.24 -4.92 0.65
C CYS A 333 -0.43 -5.58 1.87
N ARG A 334 -0.39 -4.91 3.03
CA ARG A 334 -1.05 -5.31 4.28
C ARG A 334 -2.12 -4.32 4.72
N PHE A 335 -2.04 -3.10 4.25
CA PHE A 335 -3.01 -2.03 4.49
C PHE A 335 -3.31 -1.30 3.18
N VAL A 336 -4.57 -1.24 2.79
CA VAL A 336 -5.01 -0.52 1.60
C VAL A 336 -6.08 0.48 2.00
N ASN A 337 -5.84 1.75 1.70
CA ASN A 337 -6.79 2.82 1.94
C ASN A 337 -7.41 3.30 0.64
N ALA A 338 -8.75 3.31 0.55
CA ALA A 338 -9.50 3.99 -0.51
C ALA A 338 -10.14 5.24 0.09
N SER A 339 -9.76 6.43 -0.42
CA SER A 339 -10.19 7.69 0.15
C SER A 339 -11.23 8.37 -0.73
N GLU A 340 -12.27 8.89 -0.09
CA GLU A 340 -13.26 9.78 -0.67
C GLU A 340 -13.93 9.23 -1.94
N PRO A 341 -14.59 8.04 -1.87
CA PRO A 341 -15.38 7.56 -2.99
C PRO A 341 -16.41 8.64 -3.42
N PRO A 342 -16.65 8.76 -4.75
CA PRO A 342 -17.62 9.70 -5.27
C PRO A 342 -19.00 9.50 -4.63
N LYS A 343 -19.74 10.60 -4.44
CA LYS A 343 -21.12 10.54 -3.95
C LYS A 343 -21.97 9.66 -4.88
N ARG A 344 -22.75 8.75 -4.31
CA ARG A 344 -23.58 7.75 -5.02
C ARG A 344 -22.79 6.71 -5.82
N MET A 345 -21.51 6.43 -5.46
CA MET A 345 -20.78 5.34 -6.08
C MET A 345 -21.46 4.01 -5.77
N LEU A 346 -21.71 3.21 -6.81
CA LEU A 346 -22.19 1.85 -6.67
C LEU A 346 -21.00 0.89 -6.55
N PHE A 347 -20.93 0.14 -5.47
CA PHE A 347 -19.86 -0.86 -5.27
C PHE A 347 -20.03 -2.07 -6.17
N ASP A 348 -18.92 -2.48 -6.79
CA ASP A 348 -18.77 -3.83 -7.35
C ASP A 348 -18.57 -4.83 -6.21
N THR A 349 -19.67 -5.43 -5.76
CA THR A 349 -19.66 -6.36 -4.64
C THR A 349 -18.94 -7.67 -4.96
N ALA A 350 -18.89 -8.08 -6.23
CA ALA A 350 -18.13 -9.25 -6.66
C ALA A 350 -16.63 -9.00 -6.54
N LEU A 351 -16.14 -7.86 -7.01
CA LEU A 351 -14.75 -7.46 -6.83
C LEU A 351 -14.43 -7.27 -5.35
N LEU A 352 -15.30 -6.62 -4.57
CA LEU A 352 -15.10 -6.45 -3.14
C LEU A 352 -14.93 -7.79 -2.43
N LYS A 353 -15.80 -8.76 -2.70
CA LYS A 353 -15.70 -10.13 -2.14
C LYS A 353 -14.38 -10.81 -2.52
N SER A 354 -13.94 -10.66 -3.77
CA SER A 354 -12.66 -11.21 -4.23
C SER A 354 -11.47 -10.57 -3.52
N LEU A 355 -11.49 -9.23 -3.33
CA LEU A 355 -10.42 -8.50 -2.65
C LEU A 355 -10.32 -8.79 -1.15
N LEU A 356 -11.44 -9.14 -0.51
CA LEU A 356 -11.50 -9.48 0.91
C LEU A 356 -11.30 -10.98 1.16
N GLY A 357 -11.56 -11.81 0.14
CA GLY A 357 -11.45 -13.27 0.22
C GLY A 357 -9.98 -13.75 0.25
N ARG A 358 -9.85 -15.06 0.39
CA ARG A 358 -8.56 -15.76 0.39
C ARG A 358 -8.25 -16.43 -0.95
N ASP A 359 -9.09 -16.19 -1.95
CA ASP A 359 -8.91 -16.74 -3.29
C ASP A 359 -7.84 -15.95 -4.05
N SER A 360 -7.17 -16.66 -4.97
CA SER A 360 -6.17 -16.05 -5.83
C SER A 360 -6.82 -15.12 -6.85
N ILE A 361 -6.30 -13.90 -6.95
CA ILE A 361 -6.73 -12.89 -7.92
C ILE A 361 -5.69 -12.81 -9.03
N THR A 362 -6.15 -12.93 -10.29
CA THR A 362 -5.30 -12.68 -11.45
C THR A 362 -5.29 -11.20 -11.79
N ALA A 363 -4.11 -10.63 -11.93
CA ALA A 363 -3.90 -9.23 -12.27
C ALA A 363 -2.73 -9.07 -13.24
N ARG A 364 -2.65 -7.90 -13.88
CA ARG A 364 -1.60 -7.60 -14.86
C ARG A 364 -1.18 -6.14 -14.78
N HIS A 365 0.11 -5.88 -14.66
CA HIS A 365 0.66 -4.56 -14.93
C HIS A 365 0.65 -4.25 -16.42
N LEU A 366 0.61 -2.96 -16.75
CA LEU A 366 0.65 -2.54 -18.17
C LEU A 366 1.90 -3.11 -18.85
N HIS A 367 1.72 -3.73 -20.03
CA HIS A 367 2.77 -4.37 -20.82
C HIS A 367 3.52 -5.55 -20.18
N GLN A 368 3.02 -6.09 -19.05
CA GLN A 368 3.58 -7.26 -18.39
C GLN A 368 2.69 -8.50 -18.57
N ARG A 369 3.21 -9.67 -18.20
CA ARG A 369 2.42 -10.91 -18.14
C ARG A 369 1.46 -10.87 -16.97
N GLU A 370 0.39 -11.63 -17.07
CA GLU A 370 -0.52 -11.87 -15.96
C GLU A 370 0.19 -12.65 -14.86
N PHE A 371 -0.14 -12.32 -13.62
CA PHE A 371 0.28 -13.05 -12.43
C PHE A 371 -0.89 -13.15 -11.48
N SER A 372 -0.81 -14.11 -10.57
CA SER A 372 -1.84 -14.32 -9.57
C SER A 372 -1.27 -14.08 -8.17
N PHE A 373 -2.07 -13.49 -7.29
CA PHE A 373 -1.71 -13.29 -5.90
C PHE A 373 -2.91 -13.46 -4.98
N ILE A 374 -2.66 -13.82 -3.73
CA ILE A 374 -3.67 -13.86 -2.67
C ILE A 374 -3.63 -12.54 -1.94
N PRO A 375 -4.78 -11.83 -1.75
CA PRO A 375 -4.82 -10.60 -0.97
C PRO A 375 -4.36 -10.82 0.47
N LYS A 376 -3.45 -9.94 0.95
CA LYS A 376 -2.92 -9.96 2.32
C LYS A 376 -3.26 -8.69 3.10
N PHE A 377 -4.07 -7.81 2.53
CA PHE A 377 -4.34 -6.48 3.07
C PHE A 377 -5.68 -6.38 3.79
N LYS A 378 -5.74 -5.46 4.74
CA LYS A 378 -6.96 -4.92 5.32
C LYS A 378 -7.40 -3.72 4.49
N LEU A 379 -8.61 -3.81 3.90
CA LEU A 379 -9.17 -2.73 3.11
C LEU A 379 -9.89 -1.74 4.03
N VAL A 380 -9.44 -0.50 4.01
CA VAL A 380 -10.03 0.61 4.77
C VAL A 380 -10.54 1.67 3.78
N ILE A 381 -11.80 2.06 3.93
CA ILE A 381 -12.42 3.09 3.10
C ILE A 381 -12.72 4.28 4.00
N ASN A 382 -12.10 5.42 3.74
CA ASN A 382 -12.45 6.63 4.47
C ASN A 382 -13.36 7.51 3.62
N THR A 383 -14.52 7.89 4.17
CA THR A 383 -15.56 8.57 3.40
C THR A 383 -16.44 9.48 4.23
N ASN A 384 -16.99 10.51 3.55
CA ASN A 384 -18.08 11.34 4.07
C ASN A 384 -19.45 10.92 3.49
N TYR A 385 -19.46 10.04 2.51
CA TYR A 385 -20.67 9.53 1.87
C TYR A 385 -20.56 8.02 1.73
N LEU A 386 -21.50 7.31 2.34
CA LEU A 386 -21.55 5.85 2.22
C LEU A 386 -21.89 5.48 0.77
N PRO A 387 -21.10 4.60 0.11
CA PRO A 387 -21.39 4.10 -1.22
C PRO A 387 -22.69 3.28 -1.24
N THR A 388 -23.30 3.12 -2.40
CA THR A 388 -24.48 2.26 -2.56
C THR A 388 -24.04 0.80 -2.67
N ILE A 389 -24.61 -0.08 -1.86
CA ILE A 389 -24.42 -1.53 -1.90
C ILE A 389 -25.78 -2.19 -2.15
N THR A 390 -25.87 -2.95 -3.24
CA THR A 390 -27.12 -3.64 -3.61
C THR A 390 -27.17 -5.09 -3.15
N ASP A 391 -26.04 -5.67 -2.78
CA ASP A 391 -25.94 -7.06 -2.36
C ASP A 391 -25.88 -7.16 -0.82
N ASP A 392 -27.01 -7.45 -0.19
CA ASP A 392 -27.13 -7.61 1.26
C ASP A 392 -26.20 -8.68 1.85
N THR A 393 -25.73 -9.62 1.03
CA THR A 393 -24.87 -10.70 1.53
C THR A 393 -23.52 -10.20 2.06
N VAL A 394 -23.05 -9.03 1.64
CA VAL A 394 -21.81 -8.44 2.19
C VAL A 394 -21.97 -7.94 3.61
N PHE A 395 -23.20 -7.52 3.99
CA PHE A 395 -23.54 -7.14 5.37
C PHE A 395 -23.78 -8.38 6.23
N SER A 396 -24.64 -9.29 5.76
CA SER A 396 -25.02 -10.50 6.52
C SER A 396 -23.85 -11.47 6.73
N SER A 397 -22.81 -11.43 5.87
CA SER A 397 -21.57 -12.19 6.05
C SER A 397 -20.52 -11.48 6.91
N GLY A 398 -20.79 -10.27 7.45
CA GLY A 398 -19.84 -9.50 8.26
C GLY A 398 -18.67 -8.87 7.47
N ARG A 399 -18.79 -8.80 6.13
CA ARG A 399 -17.72 -8.23 5.29
C ARG A 399 -17.63 -6.70 5.33
N ILE A 400 -18.59 -6.03 5.92
CA ILE A 400 -18.62 -4.58 6.09
C ILE A 400 -18.71 -4.25 7.58
N ASN A 401 -17.84 -3.36 8.04
CA ASN A 401 -17.92 -2.76 9.37
C ASN A 401 -17.74 -1.25 9.24
N VAL A 402 -18.71 -0.49 9.78
CA VAL A 402 -18.70 0.97 9.74
C VAL A 402 -18.27 1.53 11.09
N VAL A 403 -17.17 2.28 11.09
CA VAL A 403 -16.69 3.01 12.27
C VAL A 403 -17.03 4.48 12.09
N SER A 404 -17.92 5.01 12.95
CA SER A 404 -18.32 6.42 12.88
C SER A 404 -17.28 7.35 13.50
N PHE A 405 -17.01 8.47 12.80
CA PHE A 405 -16.15 9.57 13.22
C PHE A 405 -17.03 10.82 13.38
N ASP A 406 -17.64 10.97 14.54
CA ASP A 406 -18.70 11.95 14.77
C ASP A 406 -18.16 13.31 15.24
N ARG A 407 -16.86 13.40 15.55
CA ARG A 407 -16.20 14.64 15.96
C ARG A 407 -15.92 15.53 14.74
N HIS A 408 -16.25 16.82 14.86
CA HIS A 408 -15.80 17.87 13.94
C HIS A 408 -14.86 18.81 14.69
N PHE A 409 -13.70 19.11 14.10
CA PHE A 409 -12.74 20.06 14.67
C PHE A 409 -12.91 21.43 14.02
N GLU A 410 -13.25 22.42 14.83
CA GLU A 410 -13.30 23.80 14.41
C GLU A 410 -11.92 24.33 14.03
N PRO A 411 -11.80 25.38 13.18
CA PRO A 411 -10.50 25.87 12.72
C PRO A 411 -9.50 26.20 13.83
N HIS A 412 -9.96 26.65 15.00
CA HIS A 412 -9.13 27.00 16.15
C HIS A 412 -8.67 25.79 16.98
N GLU A 413 -9.31 24.63 16.81
CA GLU A 413 -8.95 23.38 17.50
C GLU A 413 -7.93 22.57 16.68
N GLN A 414 -7.68 22.93 15.42
CA GLN A 414 -6.85 22.16 14.51
C GLN A 414 -5.36 22.41 14.74
N ASP A 415 -4.64 21.37 15.14
CA ASP A 415 -3.17 21.40 15.17
C ASP A 415 -2.60 21.15 13.76
N LYS A 416 -2.09 22.22 13.14
CA LYS A 416 -1.47 22.16 11.80
C LYS A 416 -0.20 21.29 11.75
N HIS A 417 0.45 21.09 12.90
CA HIS A 417 1.69 20.33 13.04
C HIS A 417 1.46 18.90 13.54
N LEU A 418 0.21 18.48 13.72
CA LEU A 418 -0.10 17.15 14.24
C LEU A 418 0.53 16.04 13.40
N LYS A 419 0.43 16.12 12.06
CA LYS A 419 0.99 15.11 11.17
C LYS A 419 2.52 15.00 11.30
N ASP A 420 3.22 16.12 11.49
CA ASP A 420 4.67 16.12 11.68
C ASP A 420 5.05 15.52 13.04
N LYS A 421 4.28 15.82 14.09
CA LYS A 421 4.47 15.24 15.42
C LYS A 421 4.30 13.72 15.38
N LEU A 422 3.22 13.24 14.75
CA LEU A 422 2.93 11.81 14.61
C LEU A 422 3.99 11.06 13.78
N ARG A 423 4.64 11.74 12.83
CA ARG A 423 5.71 11.17 11.98
C ARG A 423 7.11 11.24 12.59
N SER A 424 7.26 11.78 13.80
CA SER A 424 8.55 11.76 14.48
C SER A 424 8.99 10.31 14.77
N LYS A 425 10.30 10.03 14.71
CA LYS A 425 10.83 8.67 14.92
C LYS A 425 10.34 8.03 16.21
N LYS A 426 10.33 8.81 17.29
CA LYS A 426 9.88 8.35 18.61
C LYS A 426 8.41 7.98 18.60
N GLU A 427 7.55 8.87 18.08
CA GLU A 427 6.11 8.63 18.02
C GLU A 427 5.78 7.44 17.11
N MET A 428 6.48 7.31 15.97
CA MET A 428 6.31 6.15 15.08
C MET A 428 6.65 4.83 15.76
N SER A 429 7.72 4.76 16.56
CA SER A 429 8.06 3.57 17.35
C SER A 429 6.98 3.27 18.40
N GLY A 430 6.45 4.29 19.05
CA GLY A 430 5.33 4.13 19.98
C GLY A 430 4.03 3.67 19.31
N ILE A 431 3.71 4.23 18.12
CA ILE A 431 2.55 3.81 17.32
C ILE A 431 2.70 2.36 16.86
N LEU A 432 3.91 1.93 16.49
CA LEU A 432 4.20 0.53 16.19
C LEU A 432 3.89 -0.37 17.40
N ASN A 433 4.34 0.00 18.59
CA ASN A 433 4.05 -0.75 19.82
C ASN A 433 2.54 -0.79 20.12
N TRP A 434 1.84 0.31 19.91
CA TRP A 434 0.38 0.37 20.03
C TRP A 434 -0.32 -0.57 19.03
N CYS A 435 0.18 -0.68 17.79
CA CYS A 435 -0.33 -1.63 16.80
C CYS A 435 -0.03 -3.09 17.22
N ILE A 436 1.16 -3.38 17.75
CA ILE A 436 1.53 -4.72 18.25
C ILE A 436 0.59 -5.13 19.38
N GLU A 437 0.30 -4.24 20.31
CA GLU A 437 -0.70 -4.48 21.35
C GLU A 437 -2.09 -4.75 20.75
N GLY A 438 -2.48 -4.02 19.70
CA GLY A 438 -3.72 -4.28 18.96
C GLY A 438 -3.78 -5.69 18.34
N LEU A 439 -2.67 -6.19 17.82
CA LEU A 439 -2.57 -7.56 17.31
C LEU A 439 -2.70 -8.58 18.45
N ARG A 440 -2.12 -8.30 19.62
CA ARG A 440 -2.25 -9.13 20.81
C ARG A 440 -3.70 -9.20 21.31
N LEU A 441 -4.37 -8.05 21.39
CA LEU A 441 -5.79 -7.97 21.76
C LEU A 441 -6.67 -8.74 20.76
N TYR A 442 -6.40 -8.60 19.46
CA TYR A 442 -7.12 -9.36 18.44
C TYR A 442 -6.96 -10.87 18.63
N ARG A 443 -5.75 -11.37 18.89
CA ARG A 443 -5.52 -12.80 19.13
C ARG A 443 -6.24 -13.34 20.36
N GLN A 444 -6.36 -12.53 21.40
CA GLN A 444 -7.02 -12.91 22.65
C GLN A 444 -8.54 -12.90 22.55
N GLN A 445 -9.10 -11.92 21.86
CA GLN A 445 -10.51 -11.60 21.91
C GLN A 445 -11.24 -11.75 20.57
N GLY A 446 -10.48 -11.87 19.45
CA GLY A 446 -11.01 -11.69 18.12
C GLY A 446 -11.30 -10.23 17.79
N LEU A 447 -11.81 -9.97 16.59
CA LEU A 447 -12.08 -8.61 16.11
C LEU A 447 -13.22 -7.95 16.91
N GLN A 448 -14.31 -8.67 17.14
CA GLN A 448 -15.49 -8.30 17.96
C GLN A 448 -15.88 -6.81 17.85
N PRO A 449 -16.65 -6.42 16.81
CA PRO A 449 -17.10 -5.04 16.65
C PRO A 449 -17.88 -4.57 17.89
N PRO A 450 -17.57 -3.40 18.47
CA PRO A 450 -18.34 -2.85 19.57
C PRO A 450 -19.75 -2.43 19.12
N GLU A 451 -20.67 -2.26 20.07
CA GLU A 451 -22.07 -1.93 19.79
C GLU A 451 -22.24 -0.70 18.88
N ALA A 452 -21.39 0.32 19.05
CA ALA A 452 -21.41 1.51 18.19
C ALA A 452 -21.10 1.19 16.73
N VAL A 453 -20.16 0.27 16.46
CA VAL A 453 -19.81 -0.19 15.10
C VAL A 453 -20.93 -1.05 14.52
N THR A 454 -21.49 -1.95 15.31
CA THR A 454 -22.63 -2.79 14.90
C THR A 454 -23.83 -1.93 14.53
N LYS A 455 -24.22 -0.98 15.38
CA LYS A 455 -25.33 -0.04 15.10
C LYS A 455 -25.10 0.78 13.83
N ALA A 456 -23.89 1.31 13.63
CA ALA A 456 -23.56 2.09 12.43
C ALA A 456 -23.61 1.21 11.16
N THR A 457 -23.18 -0.03 11.25
CA THR A 457 -23.24 -1.00 10.15
C THR A 457 -24.67 -1.39 9.81
N ASP A 458 -25.51 -1.65 10.82
CA ASP A 458 -26.93 -1.99 10.64
C ASP A 458 -27.72 -0.80 10.07
N ALA A 459 -27.43 0.43 10.50
CA ALA A 459 -28.01 1.63 9.92
C ALA A 459 -27.65 1.74 8.42
N TYR A 460 -26.37 1.55 8.08
CA TYR A 460 -25.92 1.56 6.68
C TYR A 460 -26.59 0.45 5.85
N ARG A 461 -26.74 -0.75 6.40
CA ARG A 461 -27.44 -1.84 5.76
C ARG A 461 -28.90 -1.46 5.46
N THR A 462 -29.59 -0.87 6.45
CA THR A 462 -30.97 -0.39 6.31
C THR A 462 -31.09 0.68 5.24
N ASP A 463 -30.20 1.67 5.25
CA ASP A 463 -30.16 2.75 4.24
C ASP A 463 -29.86 2.22 2.83
N SER A 464 -29.11 1.12 2.72
CA SER A 464 -28.78 0.46 1.45
C SER A 464 -29.89 -0.44 0.92
N ASP A 465 -30.84 -0.84 1.77
CA ASP A 465 -32.00 -1.66 1.35
C ASP A 465 -33.06 -0.81 0.64
N LYS A 466 -32.76 -0.49 -0.60
CA LYS A 466 -33.62 0.33 -1.46
C LYS A 466 -35.05 -0.19 -1.57
N ILE A 467 -35.23 -1.51 -1.67
CA ILE A 467 -36.56 -2.13 -1.75
C ILE A 467 -37.27 -2.09 -0.40
N GLY A 468 -36.53 -2.31 0.69
CA GLY A 468 -37.08 -2.14 2.03
C GLY A 468 -37.54 -0.69 2.29
N ASN A 469 -36.74 0.30 1.88
CA ASN A 469 -37.08 1.73 2.00
C ASN A 469 -38.32 2.07 1.17
N PHE A 470 -38.39 1.59 -0.07
CA PHE A 470 -39.59 1.73 -0.91
C PHE A 470 -40.84 1.14 -0.20
N PHE A 471 -40.71 -0.06 0.38
CA PHE A 471 -41.83 -0.67 1.09
C PHE A 471 -42.22 0.11 2.34
N ASN A 472 -41.27 0.66 3.08
CA ASN A 472 -41.53 1.45 4.29
C ASN A 472 -42.22 2.79 3.96
N GLU A 473 -41.91 3.38 2.82
CA GLU A 473 -42.42 4.71 2.42
C GLU A 473 -43.70 4.64 1.60
N CYS A 474 -43.89 3.59 0.78
CA CYS A 474 -44.98 3.56 -0.22
C CYS A 474 -45.97 2.40 -0.01
N MET A 475 -45.69 1.46 0.91
CA MET A 475 -46.49 0.25 1.03
C MET A 475 -46.94 0.02 2.48
N THR A 476 -48.21 -0.21 2.68
CA THR A 476 -48.80 -0.53 3.99
C THR A 476 -49.03 -2.02 4.11
N LYS A 477 -48.63 -2.61 5.25
CA LYS A 477 -48.87 -4.02 5.58
C LYS A 477 -50.35 -4.22 6.01
N THR A 478 -51.19 -4.63 5.07
CA THR A 478 -52.63 -4.79 5.29
C THR A 478 -53.10 -6.23 5.38
N GLY A 479 -52.21 -7.22 5.12
CA GLY A 479 -52.57 -8.61 4.97
C GLY A 479 -53.25 -8.94 3.61
N LYS A 480 -53.60 -7.94 2.79
CA LYS A 480 -54.12 -8.11 1.45
C LYS A 480 -52.96 -8.16 0.42
N ASN A 481 -53.20 -8.85 -0.68
CA ASN A 481 -52.19 -8.95 -1.74
C ASN A 481 -52.41 -7.87 -2.80
N SER A 482 -51.34 -7.40 -3.44
CA SER A 482 -51.35 -6.52 -4.57
C SER A 482 -50.81 -7.20 -5.83
N LYS A 483 -51.21 -6.70 -7.02
CA LYS A 483 -50.59 -7.16 -8.27
C LYS A 483 -49.15 -6.70 -8.35
N ALA A 484 -48.25 -7.58 -8.66
CA ALA A 484 -46.81 -7.27 -8.70
C ALA A 484 -46.47 -6.22 -9.77
N LYS A 485 -47.25 -6.14 -10.85
CA LYS A 485 -47.06 -5.09 -11.88
C LYS A 485 -47.31 -3.71 -11.30
N ASP A 486 -48.44 -3.52 -10.61
CA ASP A 486 -48.84 -2.22 -10.08
C ASP A 486 -47.82 -1.72 -9.05
N VAL A 487 -47.34 -2.62 -8.18
CA VAL A 487 -46.31 -2.32 -7.20
C VAL A 487 -44.96 -1.96 -7.86
N TYR A 488 -44.61 -2.64 -8.96
CA TYR A 488 -43.41 -2.26 -9.72
C TYR A 488 -43.50 -0.89 -10.36
N ASP A 489 -44.65 -0.54 -10.90
CA ASP A 489 -44.85 0.75 -11.55
C ASP A 489 -44.76 1.90 -10.52
N ILE A 490 -45.27 1.70 -9.29
CA ILE A 490 -45.07 2.62 -8.15
C ILE A 490 -43.59 2.67 -7.74
N TYR A 491 -42.91 1.53 -7.66
CA TYR A 491 -41.49 1.46 -7.36
C TYR A 491 -40.64 2.24 -8.39
N ALA A 492 -40.95 2.11 -9.67
CA ALA A 492 -40.20 2.80 -10.70
C ALA A 492 -40.33 4.32 -10.54
N LYS A 493 -41.55 4.82 -10.26
CA LYS A 493 -41.79 6.22 -9.99
C LYS A 493 -41.09 6.71 -8.73
N TRP A 494 -41.19 5.95 -7.62
CA TRP A 494 -40.48 6.27 -6.39
C TRP A 494 -38.97 6.37 -6.61
N CYS A 495 -38.41 5.49 -7.44
CA CYS A 495 -36.99 5.55 -7.81
C CYS A 495 -36.64 6.84 -8.56
N GLU A 496 -37.49 7.26 -9.54
CA GLU A 496 -37.28 8.49 -10.29
C GLU A 496 -37.35 9.72 -9.38
N ASP A 497 -38.38 9.80 -8.53
CA ASP A 497 -38.60 10.92 -7.59
C ASP A 497 -37.44 11.06 -6.58
N ASN A 498 -36.85 9.92 -6.14
CA ASN A 498 -35.72 9.89 -5.22
C ASN A 498 -34.35 9.85 -5.91
N GLY A 499 -34.29 9.88 -7.24
CA GLY A 499 -33.05 9.87 -8.01
C GLY A 499 -32.28 8.55 -7.93
N TYR A 500 -32.97 7.43 -7.73
CA TYR A 500 -32.42 6.08 -7.82
C TYR A 500 -32.52 5.54 -9.25
N GLY A 501 -31.56 4.70 -9.65
CA GLY A 501 -31.74 3.90 -10.87
C GLY A 501 -32.84 2.86 -10.68
N VAL A 502 -33.73 2.70 -11.65
CA VAL A 502 -34.81 1.70 -11.61
C VAL A 502 -34.24 0.33 -11.94
N GLU A 503 -34.46 -0.65 -11.08
CA GLU A 503 -34.10 -2.05 -11.37
C GLU A 503 -35.07 -2.67 -12.37
N ASN A 504 -34.55 -3.59 -13.20
CA ASN A 504 -35.42 -4.33 -14.08
C ASN A 504 -36.40 -5.22 -13.29
N LYS A 505 -37.57 -5.53 -13.89
CA LYS A 505 -38.62 -6.33 -13.24
C LYS A 505 -38.13 -7.68 -12.71
N GLY A 506 -37.21 -8.33 -13.43
CA GLY A 506 -36.67 -9.63 -13.03
C GLY A 506 -35.90 -9.56 -11.70
N ASN A 507 -35.01 -8.59 -11.57
CA ASN A 507 -34.22 -8.35 -10.36
C ASN A 507 -35.11 -7.94 -9.19
N PHE A 508 -36.02 -6.98 -9.40
CA PHE A 508 -36.98 -6.54 -8.40
C PHE A 508 -37.81 -7.68 -7.83
N PHE A 509 -38.41 -8.53 -8.68
CA PHE A 509 -39.19 -9.67 -8.21
C PHE A 509 -38.36 -10.78 -7.60
N SER A 510 -37.12 -10.98 -8.07
CA SER A 510 -36.20 -11.93 -7.47
C SER A 510 -35.87 -11.55 -6.04
N GLU A 511 -35.61 -10.27 -5.78
CA GLU A 511 -35.32 -9.78 -4.45
C GLU A 511 -36.53 -9.84 -3.52
N LEU A 512 -37.71 -9.47 -4.01
CA LEU A 512 -38.95 -9.65 -3.26
C LEU A 512 -39.26 -11.13 -2.93
N LYS A 513 -38.88 -12.05 -3.83
CA LYS A 513 -38.99 -13.48 -3.57
C LYS A 513 -38.05 -13.91 -2.43
N THR A 514 -36.83 -13.40 -2.41
CA THR A 514 -35.85 -13.64 -1.32
C THR A 514 -36.38 -13.12 0.02
N LYS A 515 -37.03 -11.96 0.01
CA LYS A 515 -37.71 -11.38 1.18
C LYS A 515 -39.04 -12.07 1.55
N GLY A 516 -39.47 -13.06 0.78
CA GLY A 516 -40.74 -13.81 1.03
C GLY A 516 -42.00 -13.03 0.67
N LEU A 517 -41.88 -11.87 0.02
CA LEU A 517 -42.98 -10.96 -0.31
C LEU A 517 -43.64 -11.26 -1.66
N PHE A 518 -43.01 -12.04 -2.53
CA PHE A 518 -43.51 -12.36 -3.88
C PHE A 518 -44.04 -13.78 -4.00
N ALA A 519 -45.12 -13.95 -4.78
CA ALA A 519 -45.59 -15.25 -5.24
C ALA A 519 -46.04 -15.21 -6.71
N THR A 520 -45.85 -16.33 -7.41
CA THR A 520 -46.20 -16.49 -8.84
C THR A 520 -47.68 -16.48 -9.11
N SER A 521 -48.54 -16.73 -8.09
CA SER A 521 -49.97 -16.65 -8.16
C SER A 521 -50.58 -16.43 -6.77
N GLY A 522 -51.75 -15.85 -6.73
CA GLY A 522 -52.54 -15.61 -5.52
C GLY A 522 -53.83 -14.86 -5.80
N THR A 523 -54.60 -14.55 -4.74
CA THR A 523 -55.87 -13.87 -4.84
C THR A 523 -55.70 -12.38 -4.55
N VAL A 524 -56.15 -11.52 -5.45
CA VAL A 524 -56.26 -10.05 -5.30
C VAL A 524 -57.70 -9.70 -5.57
N ASP A 525 -58.40 -9.05 -4.65
CA ASP A 525 -59.82 -8.64 -4.75
C ASP A 525 -60.75 -9.77 -5.21
N GLY A 526 -60.55 -10.96 -4.64
CA GLY A 526 -61.36 -12.15 -4.94
C GLY A 526 -61.06 -12.85 -6.27
N LYS A 527 -60.12 -12.35 -7.08
CA LYS A 527 -59.71 -12.93 -8.37
C LYS A 527 -58.32 -13.52 -8.29
N THR A 528 -58.13 -14.69 -8.95
CA THR A 528 -56.80 -15.27 -9.10
C THR A 528 -55.96 -14.46 -10.09
N VAL A 529 -54.80 -14.00 -9.64
CA VAL A 529 -53.84 -13.18 -10.40
C VAL A 529 -52.48 -13.85 -10.42
N LYS A 530 -51.75 -13.74 -11.55
CA LYS A 530 -50.35 -14.14 -11.67
C LYS A 530 -49.47 -13.01 -11.13
N ASN A 531 -48.41 -13.41 -10.44
CA ASN A 531 -47.41 -12.53 -9.83
C ASN A 531 -48.03 -11.52 -8.87
N ILE A 532 -48.00 -11.84 -7.61
CA ILE A 532 -48.55 -10.99 -6.54
C ILE A 532 -47.47 -10.64 -5.51
N ILE A 533 -47.69 -9.48 -4.87
CA ILE A 533 -47.01 -9.07 -3.64
C ILE A 533 -47.92 -9.45 -2.46
N LYS A 534 -47.38 -10.21 -1.50
CA LYS A 534 -48.12 -10.77 -0.38
C LYS A 534 -48.24 -9.78 0.77
N GLY A 535 -49.46 -9.55 1.24
CA GLY A 535 -49.72 -8.89 2.50
C GLY A 535 -49.54 -7.40 2.53
N TYR A 536 -49.23 -6.76 1.40
CA TYR A 536 -49.02 -5.33 1.28
C TYR A 536 -49.89 -4.71 0.22
N THR A 537 -50.35 -3.45 0.48
CA THR A 537 -51.05 -2.62 -0.47
C THR A 537 -50.34 -1.26 -0.56
N ALA A 538 -50.38 -0.61 -1.71
CA ALA A 538 -49.87 0.74 -1.84
C ALA A 538 -50.68 1.72 -0.97
N GLU A 539 -50.05 2.77 -0.46
CA GLU A 539 -50.73 3.86 0.21
C GLU A 539 -51.62 4.64 -0.78
N GLU A 540 -52.77 5.18 -0.31
CA GLU A 540 -53.76 5.84 -1.13
C GLU A 540 -53.19 7.00 -1.95
N GLU A 541 -52.23 7.73 -1.40
CA GLU A 541 -51.54 8.86 -2.04
C GLU A 541 -50.78 8.47 -3.32
N PHE A 542 -50.31 7.20 -3.40
CA PHE A 542 -49.61 6.68 -4.59
C PHE A 542 -50.54 5.98 -5.57
N MET A 543 -51.79 5.69 -5.20
CA MET A 543 -52.78 5.09 -6.09
C MET A 543 -53.50 6.13 -6.99
N GLU A 544 -53.68 7.37 -6.51
CA GLU A 544 -54.37 8.44 -7.27
C GLU A 544 -53.58 9.00 -8.46
N LEU A 545 -52.32 8.63 -8.59
CA LEU A 545 -51.42 9.16 -9.64
C LEU A 545 -51.62 8.50 -11.02
N ASP A 546 -52.30 7.35 -11.08
CA ASP A 546 -52.49 6.58 -12.33
C ASP A 546 -53.66 7.09 -13.19
N GLU A 547 -54.57 7.86 -12.60
CA GLU A 547 -55.75 8.37 -13.37
C GLU A 547 -55.50 9.73 -14.05
N LYS A 548 -54.43 10.47 -13.68
CA LYS A 548 -54.24 11.85 -14.17
C LYS A 548 -53.19 12.06 -15.27
N ASN A 549 -52.33 11.07 -15.55
CA ASN A 549 -51.37 11.17 -16.66
C ASN A 549 -51.07 9.78 -17.28
N PRO A 550 -51.73 9.40 -18.38
CA PRO A 550 -51.31 8.26 -19.17
C PRO A 550 -49.99 8.60 -19.87
N VAL A 551 -48.90 7.90 -19.52
CA VAL A 551 -47.61 8.04 -20.20
C VAL A 551 -47.75 7.62 -21.66
N PRO A 552 -47.39 8.44 -22.65
CA PRO A 552 -47.40 8.01 -24.04
C PRO A 552 -46.27 7.00 -24.25
N PHE A 553 -46.61 5.82 -24.72
CA PHE A 553 -45.67 4.85 -25.24
C PHE A 553 -44.98 5.39 -26.50
N THR A 554 -43.66 5.60 -26.46
CA THR A 554 -42.80 5.56 -27.63
C THR A 554 -41.62 4.65 -27.37
#